data_e48be67895aa5f9d3f7aa391d50d671b
#
_entry.id   e48be67895aa5f9d3f7aa391d50d671b
#
_cell.length_a   1.000
_cell.length_b   1.000
_cell.length_c   1.000
_cell.angle_alpha   90.00
_cell.angle_beta   90.00
_cell.angle_gamma   90.00
#
_symmetry.space_group_name_H-M   'P 1'
#
loop_
_entity.id
_entity.type
_entity.pdbx_description
1 polymer ?
#
loop_
_entity_poly.entity_id
_entity_poly.type
_entity_poly.pdbx_seq_one_letter_code
_entity_poly.pdbx_strand_id
1 'polypeptide(L)'
;MATSSAAAQCVADGRGVVVDLRPVRGQIKYQSASPGQLRRLRTRVRGAAGKLGWHAVGFTRTEVEYRMRVTVSATPLSTRLYCVSLTTVDATLGYGTLNVYIDAKYPRRSCAYRSIMAHENAHVDIFRTTLERFAPRLRAHLRQATGRMAPIRAVSPDDGAERLKERLRHQIEPLFNDMNRVLNRANAKLDTTRNYKREQERCSDW
;
A
#
# COMPACT_ATOMS: atom_id res chain seq x y z
N MET A 1 -12.83 -24.97 -53.89
CA MET A 1 -12.59 -23.59 -53.48
C MET A 1 -12.49 -23.58 -51.94
N ALA A 2 -11.29 -23.51 -51.41
CA ALA A 2 -11.11 -23.47 -49.97
C ALA A 2 -11.17 -21.99 -49.55
N THR A 3 -12.25 -21.60 -48.87
CA THR A 3 -12.38 -20.30 -48.24
C THR A 3 -11.45 -20.28 -47.04
N SER A 4 -10.29 -19.64 -47.20
CA SER A 4 -9.40 -19.32 -46.10
C SER A 4 -10.14 -18.38 -45.13
N SER A 5 -10.63 -18.93 -44.01
CA SER A 5 -11.18 -18.15 -42.92
C SER A 5 -10.02 -17.35 -42.31
N ALA A 6 -9.95 -16.07 -42.64
CA ALA A 6 -9.00 -15.15 -41.97
C ALA A 6 -9.32 -15.19 -40.47
N ALA A 7 -8.43 -15.80 -39.69
CA ALA A 7 -8.56 -15.85 -38.24
C ALA A 7 -8.68 -14.39 -37.76
N ALA A 8 -9.81 -14.01 -37.18
CA ALA A 8 -10.08 -12.67 -36.69
C ALA A 8 -8.95 -12.24 -35.76
N GLN A 9 -8.26 -11.15 -36.13
CA GLN A 9 -7.12 -10.64 -35.35
C GLN A 9 -7.64 -10.00 -34.06
N CYS A 10 -7.06 -10.37 -32.94
CA CYS A 10 -7.34 -9.73 -31.65
C CYS A 10 -6.54 -8.42 -31.55
N VAL A 11 -7.17 -7.33 -31.96
CA VAL A 11 -6.56 -5.99 -31.99
C VAL A 11 -7.32 -5.07 -31.04
N ALA A 12 -6.60 -4.14 -30.40
CA ALA A 12 -7.22 -3.11 -29.56
C ALA A 12 -8.16 -2.21 -30.39
N ASP A 13 -9.25 -1.77 -29.77
CA ASP A 13 -10.24 -0.87 -30.38
C ASP A 13 -9.75 0.58 -30.54
N GLY A 14 -8.46 0.83 -30.30
CA GLY A 14 -7.81 2.16 -30.43
C GLY A 14 -8.16 3.14 -29.32
N ARG A 15 -9.02 2.79 -28.38
CA ARG A 15 -9.35 3.63 -27.23
C ARG A 15 -8.27 3.50 -26.16
N GLY A 16 -7.81 4.65 -25.63
CA GLY A 16 -6.87 4.68 -24.51
C GLY A 16 -7.51 4.13 -23.23
N VAL A 17 -6.71 3.45 -22.39
CA VAL A 17 -7.17 2.96 -21.09
C VAL A 17 -7.26 4.12 -20.09
N VAL A 18 -8.42 4.29 -19.46
CA VAL A 18 -8.62 5.27 -18.39
C VAL A 18 -8.06 4.70 -17.08
N VAL A 19 -7.13 5.42 -16.45
CA VAL A 19 -6.56 5.05 -15.16
C VAL A 19 -6.95 6.08 -14.10
N ASP A 20 -7.79 5.67 -13.16
CA ASP A 20 -8.12 6.42 -11.95
C ASP A 20 -7.43 5.78 -10.73
N LEU A 21 -6.63 6.56 -10.02
CA LEU A 21 -6.01 6.15 -8.76
C LEU A 21 -6.33 7.15 -7.66
N ARG A 22 -6.98 6.68 -6.62
CA ARG A 22 -7.38 7.47 -5.44
C ARG A 22 -6.51 7.13 -4.25
N PRO A 23 -5.73 8.10 -3.70
CA PRO A 23 -5.01 7.89 -2.45
C PRO A 23 -5.97 7.94 -1.26
N VAL A 24 -5.80 7.01 -0.30
CA VAL A 24 -6.57 6.95 0.95
C VAL A 24 -5.65 7.25 2.12
N ARG A 25 -5.84 8.39 2.79
CA ARG A 25 -4.94 8.86 3.88
C ARG A 25 -5.16 8.14 5.21
N GLY A 26 -6.28 7.47 5.39
CA GLY A 26 -6.67 6.81 6.64
C GLY A 26 -7.00 7.76 7.80
N GLN A 27 -7.71 7.24 8.79
CA GLN A 27 -7.98 7.93 10.04
C GLN A 27 -6.93 7.58 11.08
N ILE A 28 -6.50 8.58 11.89
CA ILE A 28 -5.62 8.32 13.03
C ILE A 28 -6.49 8.01 14.25
N LYS A 29 -6.19 6.89 14.93
CA LYS A 29 -6.81 6.50 16.19
C LYS A 29 -5.78 6.42 17.29
N TYR A 30 -5.91 7.27 18.32
CA TYR A 30 -5.07 7.26 19.50
C TYR A 30 -5.68 6.38 20.58
N GLN A 31 -4.87 5.46 21.10
CA GLN A 31 -5.30 4.46 22.07
C GLN A 31 -4.29 4.35 23.22
N SER A 32 -4.81 4.18 24.44
CA SER A 32 -4.00 3.80 25.57
C SER A 32 -3.83 2.27 25.58
N ALA A 33 -2.64 1.77 25.87
CA ALA A 33 -2.34 0.36 25.87
C ALA A 33 -1.48 -0.03 27.08
N SER A 34 -1.71 -1.21 27.65
CA SER A 34 -0.82 -1.74 28.69
C SER A 34 0.52 -2.20 28.10
N PRO A 35 1.61 -2.28 28.91
CA PRO A 35 2.90 -2.79 28.44
C PRO A 35 2.80 -4.18 27.78
N GLY A 36 1.94 -5.05 28.31
CA GLY A 36 1.69 -6.37 27.74
C GLY A 36 1.00 -6.32 26.36
N GLN A 37 0.09 -5.37 26.15
CA GLN A 37 -0.54 -5.15 24.85
C GLN A 37 0.48 -4.62 23.84
N LEU A 38 1.28 -3.61 24.21
CA LEU A 38 2.34 -3.05 23.35
C LEU A 38 3.33 -4.14 22.92
N ARG A 39 3.75 -5.00 23.85
CA ARG A 39 4.62 -6.14 23.55
C ARG A 39 3.98 -7.10 22.53
N ARG A 40 2.70 -7.47 22.70
CA ARG A 40 1.98 -8.34 21.77
C ARG A 40 1.79 -7.71 20.37
N LEU A 41 1.50 -6.41 20.31
CA LEU A 41 1.38 -5.69 19.04
C LEU A 41 2.70 -5.68 18.27
N ARG A 42 3.81 -5.45 18.97
CA ARG A 42 5.15 -5.40 18.40
C ARG A 42 5.62 -6.76 17.88
N THR A 43 5.37 -7.85 18.59
CA THR A 43 5.78 -9.21 18.15
C THR A 43 5.07 -9.67 16.87
N ARG A 44 3.88 -9.12 16.56
CA ARG A 44 3.14 -9.42 15.33
C ARG A 44 3.70 -8.74 14.10
N VAL A 45 4.56 -7.75 14.26
CA VAL A 45 5.21 -7.05 13.14
C VAL A 45 6.57 -7.70 12.88
N ARG A 46 6.70 -8.41 11.75
CA ARG A 46 7.98 -9.02 11.34
C ARG A 46 9.06 -7.94 11.25
N GLY A 47 10.16 -8.14 11.95
CA GLY A 47 11.31 -7.24 11.96
C GLY A 47 11.38 -6.24 13.11
N ALA A 48 10.37 -6.15 13.98
CA ALA A 48 10.42 -5.39 15.22
C ALA A 48 11.20 -6.17 16.31
N ALA A 49 12.42 -6.59 16.00
CA ALA A 49 13.33 -7.15 16.98
C ALA A 49 13.74 -6.04 17.95
N GLY A 50 13.03 -5.95 19.08
CA GLY A 50 13.45 -5.09 20.17
C GLY A 50 14.81 -5.54 20.67
N LYS A 51 15.75 -4.63 20.83
CA LYS A 51 16.96 -4.90 21.60
C LYS A 51 16.52 -5.31 23.00
N LEU A 52 17.11 -6.41 23.50
CA LEU A 52 16.88 -6.89 24.86
C LEU A 52 16.96 -5.71 25.86
N GLY A 53 15.95 -5.57 26.72
CA GLY A 53 15.91 -4.55 27.76
C GLY A 53 15.13 -3.26 27.43
N TRP A 54 14.64 -3.06 26.19
CA TRP A 54 13.82 -1.90 25.87
C TRP A 54 12.34 -2.24 25.84
N HIS A 55 11.57 -1.59 26.70
CA HIS A 55 10.11 -1.68 26.67
C HIS A 55 9.57 -0.62 25.72
N ALA A 56 8.74 -1.03 24.75
CA ALA A 56 8.04 -0.07 23.91
C ALA A 56 7.04 0.71 24.76
N VAL A 57 7.19 2.05 24.79
CA VAL A 57 6.29 2.96 25.51
C VAL A 57 5.21 3.55 24.57
N GLY A 58 5.42 3.43 23.28
CA GLY A 58 4.47 3.74 22.21
C GLY A 58 4.60 2.74 21.06
N PHE A 59 3.61 2.74 20.17
CA PHE A 59 3.63 1.91 18.97
C PHE A 59 2.63 2.43 17.94
N THR A 60 3.09 2.73 16.74
CA THR A 60 2.23 3.08 15.60
C THR A 60 2.11 1.92 14.65
N ARG A 61 0.87 1.56 14.30
CA ARG A 61 0.56 0.48 13.36
C ARG A 61 -0.43 0.94 12.30
N THR A 62 -0.15 0.54 11.06
CA THR A 62 -1.10 0.62 9.96
C THR A 62 -0.89 -0.54 8.99
N GLU A 63 -1.85 -0.73 8.10
CA GLU A 63 -1.76 -1.67 6.99
C GLU A 63 -1.95 -0.89 5.68
N VAL A 64 -1.10 -1.17 4.70
CA VAL A 64 -1.25 -0.62 3.35
C VAL A 64 -2.42 -1.34 2.69
N GLU A 65 -3.39 -0.57 2.24
CA GLU A 65 -4.51 -1.06 1.44
C GLU A 65 -4.28 -0.71 -0.02
N TYR A 66 -4.27 -1.73 -0.86
CA TYR A 66 -4.29 -1.58 -2.30
C TYR A 66 -5.42 -2.40 -2.88
N ARG A 67 -6.27 -1.74 -3.66
CA ARG A 67 -7.36 -2.39 -4.39
C ARG A 67 -7.29 -1.96 -5.85
N MET A 68 -7.54 -2.90 -6.76
CA MET A 68 -7.59 -2.64 -8.19
C MET A 68 -8.77 -3.38 -8.80
N ARG A 69 -9.59 -2.65 -9.54
CA ARG A 69 -10.65 -3.16 -10.39
C ARG A 69 -10.30 -2.83 -11.84
N VAL A 70 -10.55 -3.76 -12.73
CA VAL A 70 -10.41 -3.53 -14.17
C VAL A 70 -11.75 -3.69 -14.85
N THR A 71 -11.98 -2.89 -15.90
CA THR A 71 -13.08 -3.06 -16.83
C THR A 71 -12.49 -3.39 -18.20
N VAL A 72 -13.16 -4.24 -18.94
CA VAL A 72 -12.69 -4.71 -20.23
C VAL A 72 -13.76 -4.53 -21.30
N SER A 73 -13.34 -4.39 -22.54
CA SER A 73 -14.13 -4.60 -23.74
C SER A 73 -13.84 -6.01 -24.26
N ALA A 74 -14.86 -6.72 -24.71
CA ALA A 74 -14.71 -8.08 -25.22
C ALA A 74 -15.47 -8.24 -26.54
N THR A 75 -14.76 -8.63 -27.60
CA THR A 75 -15.31 -8.92 -28.92
C THR A 75 -15.28 -10.42 -29.16
N PRO A 76 -16.41 -11.08 -29.47
CA PRO A 76 -16.44 -12.50 -29.81
C PRO A 76 -15.61 -12.77 -31.07
N LEU A 77 -14.71 -13.74 -31.02
CA LEU A 77 -13.98 -14.27 -32.18
C LEU A 77 -14.58 -15.59 -32.66
N SER A 78 -15.17 -16.36 -31.75
CA SER A 78 -15.93 -17.60 -32.00
C SER A 78 -16.83 -17.90 -30.78
N THR A 79 -17.53 -19.03 -30.81
CA THR A 79 -18.47 -19.46 -29.74
C THR A 79 -17.85 -19.51 -28.34
N ARG A 80 -16.54 -19.75 -28.23
CA ARG A 80 -15.83 -19.86 -26.94
C ARG A 80 -14.51 -19.11 -26.93
N LEU A 81 -14.37 -18.07 -27.73
CA LEU A 81 -13.16 -17.29 -27.84
C LEU A 81 -13.48 -15.80 -27.98
N TYR A 82 -12.90 -15.01 -27.14
CA TYR A 82 -13.07 -13.55 -27.10
C TYR A 82 -11.72 -12.86 -27.28
N CYS A 83 -11.74 -11.72 -27.95
CA CYS A 83 -10.66 -10.74 -27.87
C CYS A 83 -10.99 -9.75 -26.75
N VAL A 84 -10.17 -9.72 -25.70
CA VAL A 84 -10.43 -8.93 -24.51
C VAL A 84 -9.36 -7.84 -24.36
N SER A 85 -9.80 -6.58 -24.24
CA SER A 85 -8.98 -5.38 -24.09
C SER A 85 -9.32 -4.63 -22.82
N LEU A 86 -8.34 -4.05 -22.14
CA LEU A 86 -8.59 -3.14 -21.03
C LEU A 86 -9.24 -1.84 -21.51
N THR A 87 -10.22 -1.35 -20.75
CA THR A 87 -10.84 -0.03 -20.96
C THR A 87 -10.62 0.91 -19.76
N THR A 88 -10.72 0.36 -18.53
CA THR A 88 -10.59 1.16 -17.31
C THR A 88 -9.80 0.41 -16.25
N VAL A 89 -8.99 1.13 -15.49
CA VAL A 89 -8.34 0.66 -14.26
C VAL A 89 -8.69 1.63 -13.14
N ASP A 90 -9.53 1.18 -12.20
CA ASP A 90 -9.83 1.90 -10.95
C ASP A 90 -8.99 1.32 -9.82
N ALA A 91 -8.19 2.14 -9.18
CA ALA A 91 -7.33 1.70 -8.10
C ALA A 91 -7.42 2.62 -6.88
N THR A 92 -7.22 2.04 -5.71
CA THR A 92 -7.00 2.79 -4.46
C THR A 92 -5.70 2.35 -3.84
N LEU A 93 -4.93 3.30 -3.30
CA LEU A 93 -3.71 3.05 -2.53
C LEU A 93 -3.75 3.89 -1.27
N GLY A 94 -3.48 3.31 -0.12
CA GLY A 94 -3.37 4.09 1.11
C GLY A 94 -3.41 3.27 2.38
N TYR A 95 -3.97 3.88 3.41
CA TYR A 95 -4.08 3.32 4.74
C TYR A 95 -5.54 3.42 5.21
N GLY A 96 -6.10 2.33 5.75
CA GLY A 96 -7.46 2.34 6.31
C GLY A 96 -7.48 3.08 7.65
N THR A 97 -6.68 2.63 8.60
CA THR A 97 -6.55 3.23 9.93
C THR A 97 -5.08 3.23 10.35
N LEU A 98 -4.63 4.38 10.90
CA LEU A 98 -3.34 4.51 11.56
C LEU A 98 -3.60 4.46 13.07
N ASN A 99 -3.25 3.36 13.71
CA ASN A 99 -3.44 3.17 15.13
C ASN A 99 -2.18 3.57 15.88
N VAL A 100 -2.30 4.56 16.76
CA VAL A 100 -1.24 5.07 17.64
C VAL A 100 -1.54 4.63 19.06
N TYR A 101 -0.67 3.80 19.63
CA TYR A 101 -0.78 3.29 20.99
C TYR A 101 0.25 3.97 21.88
N ILE A 102 -0.16 4.39 23.08
CA ILE A 102 0.72 4.97 24.10
C ILE A 102 0.51 4.19 25.39
N ASP A 103 1.60 3.92 26.11
CA ASP A 103 1.54 3.19 27.37
C ASP A 103 0.68 3.94 28.40
N ALA A 104 -0.30 3.21 28.96
CA ALA A 104 -1.27 3.72 29.93
C ALA A 104 -0.63 4.26 31.21
N LYS A 105 0.61 3.87 31.53
CA LYS A 105 1.33 4.37 32.70
C LYS A 105 1.63 5.87 32.63
N TYR A 106 1.66 6.47 31.40
CA TYR A 106 1.95 7.89 31.22
C TYR A 106 0.67 8.73 31.19
N PRO A 107 0.45 9.64 32.16
CA PRO A 107 -0.71 10.51 32.16
C PRO A 107 -0.69 11.46 30.94
N ARG A 108 -1.84 11.69 30.30
CA ARG A 108 -1.96 12.49 29.06
C ARG A 108 -1.35 13.89 29.13
N ARG A 109 -1.24 14.48 30.35
CA ARG A 109 -0.65 15.82 30.57
C ARG A 109 0.83 15.79 30.92
N SER A 110 1.44 14.60 31.08
CA SER A 110 2.86 14.47 31.42
C SER A 110 3.75 14.88 30.25
N CYS A 111 4.99 15.26 30.54
CA CYS A 111 6.00 15.53 29.52
C CYS A 111 6.33 14.28 28.74
N ALA A 112 6.51 13.15 29.42
CA ALA A 112 6.79 11.86 28.80
C ALA A 112 5.68 11.45 27.81
N TYR A 113 4.39 11.60 28.17
CA TYR A 113 3.28 11.31 27.25
C TYR A 113 3.37 12.15 25.97
N ARG A 114 3.63 13.46 26.08
CA ARG A 114 3.76 14.34 24.91
C ARG A 114 4.97 13.96 24.04
N SER A 115 6.08 13.57 24.66
CA SER A 115 7.27 13.12 23.94
C SER A 115 7.00 11.83 23.16
N ILE A 116 6.35 10.83 23.79
CA ILE A 116 5.96 9.57 23.13
C ILE A 116 4.99 9.87 21.99
N MET A 117 3.96 10.71 22.22
CA MET A 117 3.00 11.08 21.19
C MET A 117 3.67 11.74 19.98
N ALA A 118 4.64 12.62 20.21
CA ALA A 118 5.38 13.28 19.13
C ALA A 118 6.20 12.27 18.32
N HIS A 119 6.82 11.29 18.98
CA HIS A 119 7.53 10.19 18.31
C HIS A 119 6.59 9.35 17.45
N GLU A 120 5.46 8.90 18.01
CA GLU A 120 4.50 8.09 17.27
C GLU A 120 3.84 8.85 16.12
N ASN A 121 3.60 10.14 16.27
CA ASN A 121 3.13 11.00 15.18
C ASN A 121 4.17 11.15 14.06
N ALA A 122 5.46 11.12 14.37
CA ALA A 122 6.50 11.10 13.35
C ALA A 122 6.42 9.81 12.48
N HIS A 123 6.05 8.67 13.05
CA HIS A 123 5.72 7.48 12.26
C HIS A 123 4.50 7.69 11.36
N VAL A 124 3.44 8.32 11.85
CA VAL A 124 2.26 8.69 11.04
C VAL A 124 2.67 9.56 9.86
N ASP A 125 3.54 10.56 10.09
CA ASP A 125 4.03 11.45 9.03
C ASP A 125 4.88 10.71 8.00
N ILE A 126 5.71 9.75 8.42
CA ILE A 126 6.45 8.86 7.52
C ILE A 126 5.50 8.09 6.60
N PHE A 127 4.42 7.51 7.14
CA PHE A 127 3.42 6.81 6.33
C PHE A 127 2.75 7.75 5.32
N ARG A 128 2.27 8.91 5.77
CA ARG A 128 1.58 9.89 4.92
C ARG A 128 2.47 10.44 3.81
N THR A 129 3.68 10.86 4.15
CA THR A 129 4.65 11.39 3.19
C THR A 129 5.04 10.31 2.16
N THR A 130 5.18 9.06 2.60
CA THR A 130 5.46 7.95 1.68
C THR A 130 4.30 7.75 0.72
N LEU A 131 3.05 7.75 1.18
CA LEU A 131 1.88 7.66 0.32
C LEU A 131 1.84 8.80 -0.72
N GLU A 132 2.04 10.04 -0.27
CA GLU A 132 2.05 11.22 -1.14
C GLU A 132 3.12 11.13 -2.23
N ARG A 133 4.27 10.56 -1.92
CA ARG A 133 5.35 10.33 -2.86
C ARG A 133 5.05 9.18 -3.85
N PHE A 134 4.43 8.10 -3.39
CA PHE A 134 4.26 6.89 -4.20
C PHE A 134 2.97 6.84 -4.99
N ALA A 135 1.88 7.48 -4.56
CA ALA A 135 0.62 7.48 -5.30
C ALA A 135 0.74 8.07 -6.72
N PRO A 136 1.42 9.22 -6.96
CA PRO A 136 1.67 9.72 -8.32
C PRO A 136 2.52 8.75 -9.16
N ARG A 137 3.53 8.12 -8.56
CA ARG A 137 4.39 7.15 -9.24
C ARG A 137 3.60 5.92 -9.67
N LEU A 138 2.73 5.39 -8.80
CA LEU A 138 1.86 4.26 -9.13
C LEU A 138 0.89 4.63 -10.26
N ARG A 139 0.29 5.83 -10.22
CA ARG A 139 -0.59 6.31 -11.30
C ARG A 139 0.16 6.35 -12.64
N ALA A 140 1.35 6.93 -12.67
CA ALA A 140 2.17 7.02 -13.87
C ALA A 140 2.55 5.62 -14.39
N HIS A 141 2.93 4.73 -13.49
CA HIS A 141 3.30 3.35 -13.83
C HIS A 141 2.12 2.55 -14.39
N LEU A 142 0.93 2.67 -13.78
CA LEU A 142 -0.30 2.06 -14.30
C LEU A 142 -0.64 2.58 -15.70
N ARG A 143 -0.55 3.89 -15.94
CA ARG A 143 -0.77 4.47 -17.28
C ARG A 143 0.21 3.93 -18.30
N GLN A 144 1.49 3.84 -17.96
CA GLN A 144 2.50 3.27 -18.84
C GLN A 144 2.27 1.79 -19.12
N ALA A 145 1.95 1.02 -18.08
CA ALA A 145 1.67 -0.41 -18.19
C ALA A 145 0.45 -0.69 -19.06
N THR A 146 -0.65 0.02 -18.84
CA THR A 146 -1.89 -0.12 -19.62
C THR A 146 -1.72 0.31 -21.06
N GLY A 147 -0.96 1.39 -21.33
CA GLY A 147 -0.69 1.85 -22.70
C GLY A 147 0.14 0.88 -23.54
N ARG A 148 0.84 -0.07 -22.91
CA ARG A 148 1.62 -1.12 -23.57
C ARG A 148 0.92 -2.49 -23.57
N MET A 149 -0.25 -2.59 -22.97
CA MET A 149 -0.93 -3.87 -22.77
C MET A 149 -1.74 -4.24 -24.01
N ALA A 150 -1.25 -5.23 -24.74
CA ALA A 150 -1.98 -5.79 -25.88
C ALA A 150 -3.23 -6.53 -25.41
N PRO A 151 -4.29 -6.54 -26.22
CA PRO A 151 -5.45 -7.41 -26.04
C PRO A 151 -5.03 -8.87 -25.93
N ILE A 152 -5.88 -9.66 -25.29
CA ILE A 152 -5.64 -11.10 -25.13
C ILE A 152 -6.82 -11.92 -25.63
N ARG A 153 -6.54 -13.11 -26.08
CA ARG A 153 -7.57 -14.13 -26.35
C ARG A 153 -7.92 -14.83 -25.04
N ALA A 154 -9.22 -14.95 -24.76
CA ALA A 154 -9.75 -15.52 -23.52
C ALA A 154 -11.00 -16.35 -23.81
N VAL A 155 -11.31 -17.31 -22.95
CA VAL A 155 -12.49 -18.19 -23.09
C VAL A 155 -13.78 -17.48 -22.66
N SER A 156 -13.64 -16.40 -21.86
CA SER A 156 -14.74 -15.50 -21.48
C SER A 156 -14.19 -14.10 -21.21
N PRO A 157 -15.06 -13.06 -21.19
CA PRO A 157 -14.66 -11.70 -20.76
C PRO A 157 -14.05 -11.68 -19.35
N ASP A 158 -14.61 -12.43 -18.41
CA ASP A 158 -14.13 -12.47 -17.01
C ASP A 158 -12.75 -13.13 -16.90
N ASP A 159 -12.50 -14.25 -17.61
CA ASP A 159 -11.15 -14.85 -17.70
C ASP A 159 -10.14 -13.84 -18.25
N GLY A 160 -10.52 -13.11 -19.29
CA GLY A 160 -9.69 -12.06 -19.85
C GLY A 160 -9.39 -10.94 -18.87
N ALA A 161 -10.41 -10.47 -18.14
CA ALA A 161 -10.27 -9.42 -17.13
C ALA A 161 -9.31 -9.83 -16.00
N GLU A 162 -9.46 -11.02 -15.44
CA GLU A 162 -8.58 -11.51 -14.36
C GLU A 162 -7.13 -11.70 -14.85
N ARG A 163 -6.92 -12.21 -16.04
CA ARG A 163 -5.57 -12.36 -16.62
C ARG A 163 -4.90 -11.03 -16.90
N LEU A 164 -5.63 -10.02 -17.39
CA LEU A 164 -5.12 -8.67 -17.60
C LEU A 164 -4.81 -7.98 -16.27
N LYS A 165 -5.67 -8.13 -15.27
CA LYS A 165 -5.47 -7.63 -13.91
C LYS A 165 -4.23 -8.24 -13.25
N GLU A 166 -4.01 -9.56 -13.39
CA GLU A 166 -2.85 -10.23 -12.84
C GLU A 166 -1.54 -9.76 -13.52
N ARG A 167 -1.55 -9.53 -14.84
CA ARG A 167 -0.41 -8.91 -15.53
C ARG A 167 -0.09 -7.52 -14.98
N LEU A 168 -1.11 -6.69 -14.71
CA LEU A 168 -0.91 -5.37 -14.08
C LEU A 168 -0.32 -5.51 -12.67
N ARG A 169 -0.83 -6.46 -11.86
CA ARG A 169 -0.28 -6.72 -10.52
C ARG A 169 1.20 -7.02 -10.56
N HIS A 170 1.65 -7.91 -11.42
CA HIS A 170 3.07 -8.24 -11.58
C HIS A 170 3.92 -7.02 -11.99
N GLN A 171 3.39 -6.16 -12.86
CA GLN A 171 4.13 -4.98 -13.31
C GLN A 171 4.28 -3.93 -12.20
N ILE A 172 3.33 -3.80 -11.28
CA ILE A 172 3.39 -2.80 -10.19
C ILE A 172 4.07 -3.31 -8.92
N GLU A 173 4.27 -4.62 -8.77
CA GLU A 173 4.89 -5.23 -7.59
C GLU A 173 6.26 -4.64 -7.23
N PRO A 174 7.19 -4.38 -8.18
CA PRO A 174 8.47 -3.74 -7.87
C PRO A 174 8.32 -2.38 -7.20
N LEU A 175 7.28 -1.61 -7.56
CA LEU A 175 6.99 -0.31 -6.96
C LEU A 175 6.53 -0.44 -5.50
N PHE A 176 5.71 -1.44 -5.18
CA PHE A 176 5.32 -1.74 -3.80
C PHE A 176 6.52 -2.18 -2.95
N ASN A 177 7.39 -2.99 -3.52
CA ASN A 177 8.63 -3.40 -2.85
C ASN A 177 9.54 -2.19 -2.57
N ASP A 178 9.62 -1.23 -3.48
CA ASP A 178 10.35 0.03 -3.27
C ASP A 178 9.70 0.89 -2.18
N MET A 179 8.37 1.03 -2.18
CA MET A 179 7.63 1.74 -1.16
C MET A 179 7.90 1.16 0.23
N ASN A 180 7.83 -0.15 0.38
CA ASN A 180 8.09 -0.83 1.64
C ASN A 180 9.55 -0.63 2.10
N ARG A 181 10.53 -0.67 1.19
CA ARG A 181 11.93 -0.37 1.54
C ARG A 181 12.11 1.07 2.05
N VAL A 182 11.45 2.03 1.41
CA VAL A 182 11.49 3.45 1.84
C VAL A 182 10.87 3.62 3.20
N LEU A 183 9.69 3.05 3.45
CA LEU A 183 9.01 3.04 4.74
C LEU A 183 9.89 2.44 5.84
N ASN A 184 10.42 1.25 5.62
CA ASN A 184 11.24 0.55 6.60
C ASN A 184 12.50 1.34 6.96
N ARG A 185 13.16 1.94 5.96
CA ARG A 185 14.35 2.78 6.19
C ARG A 185 14.03 4.05 6.99
N ALA A 186 12.91 4.69 6.69
CA ALA A 186 12.50 5.91 7.39
C ALA A 186 12.16 5.61 8.86
N ASN A 187 11.37 4.55 9.10
CA ASN A 187 11.05 4.10 10.46
C ASN A 187 12.32 3.69 11.24
N ALA A 188 13.23 2.93 10.63
CA ALA A 188 14.46 2.52 11.28
C ALA A 188 15.39 3.71 11.64
N LYS A 189 15.35 4.82 10.88
CA LYS A 189 16.08 6.05 11.21
C LYS A 189 15.47 6.78 12.40
N LEU A 190 14.15 6.70 12.57
CA LEU A 190 13.44 7.26 13.71
C LEU A 190 13.67 6.41 14.96
N ASP A 191 13.58 5.09 14.85
CA ASP A 191 13.70 4.11 15.94
C ASP A 191 15.15 3.80 16.33
N THR A 192 15.96 4.82 16.58
CA THR A 192 17.35 4.65 17.01
C THR A 192 17.51 4.85 18.51
N THR A 193 18.44 4.13 19.12
CA THR A 193 18.80 4.32 20.54
C THR A 193 19.16 5.77 20.86
N ARG A 194 19.82 6.46 19.90
CA ARG A 194 20.17 7.88 20.05
C ARG A 194 18.93 8.77 20.13
N ASN A 195 17.94 8.54 19.25
CA ASN A 195 16.71 9.33 19.27
C ASN A 195 15.93 9.10 20.56
N TYR A 196 15.77 7.85 20.99
CA TYR A 196 15.09 7.52 22.24
C TYR A 196 15.76 8.16 23.47
N LYS A 197 17.10 8.11 23.56
CA LYS A 197 17.83 8.78 24.65
C LYS A 197 17.58 10.28 24.64
N ARG A 198 17.70 10.93 23.49
CA ARG A 198 17.46 12.38 23.35
C ARG A 198 16.02 12.78 23.72
N GLU A 199 15.05 11.92 23.42
CA GLU A 199 13.65 12.13 23.80
C GLU A 199 13.43 11.96 25.29
N GLN A 200 14.06 10.97 25.92
CA GLN A 200 14.04 10.76 27.36
C GLN A 200 14.70 11.91 28.13
N GLU A 201 15.80 12.46 27.65
CA GLU A 201 16.51 13.61 28.29
C GLU A 201 15.65 14.87 28.34
N ARG A 202 14.56 14.97 27.59
CA ARG A 202 13.65 16.15 27.57
C ARG A 202 12.69 16.20 28.76
N CYS A 203 12.47 15.08 29.44
CA CYS A 203 11.44 14.95 30.47
C CYS A 203 12.01 14.23 31.69
N SER A 204 11.59 14.68 32.87
CA SER A 204 11.96 14.07 34.16
C SER A 204 10.95 13.07 34.67
N ASP A 205 9.80 12.92 34.02
CA ASP A 205 8.62 12.13 34.44
C ASP A 205 8.44 10.79 33.67
N TRP A 206 9.56 10.17 33.31
CA TRP A 206 9.57 8.87 32.63
C TRP A 206 9.24 7.66 33.52
#